data_53808b9c47316f88e53a58463b81f413
#
_entry.id   53808b9c47316f88e53a58463b81f413
#
_cell.length_a   1.000
_cell.length_b   1.000
_cell.length_c   1.000
_cell.angle_alpha   90.00
_cell.angle_beta   90.00
_cell.angle_gamma   90.00
#
_symmetry.space_group_name_H-M   'P 1'
#
loop_
_entity.id
_entity.type
_entity.pdbx_description
1 polymer ?
#
loop_
_entity_poly.entity_id
_entity_poly.type
_entity_poly.pdbx_seq_one_letter_code
_entity_poly.pdbx_strand_id
1 'polypeptide(L)'
;MGRIVKTIQIEDQPAVALFDSGAIYTYVRSLLVRELPRRAMIPSVHIALGGRDIEVRELCFVQGKIEGLDFISEAVPIDEIGHADGHELDVLIGARTMEQWEIRLDPRTGALDLEGLRRREFTEF
;
A
#
# COMPACT_ATOMS: atom_id res chain seq x y z
N MET A 1 1.92 -14.76 -8.78
CA MET A 1 1.76 -13.33 -8.50
C MET A 1 0.32 -13.04 -8.11
N GLY A 2 0.11 -12.48 -6.93
CA GLY A 2 -1.22 -12.25 -6.43
C GLY A 2 -1.64 -10.78 -6.52
N ARG A 3 -2.89 -10.55 -6.91
CA ARG A 3 -3.49 -9.22 -6.97
C ARG A 3 -4.92 -9.31 -6.44
N ILE A 4 -5.24 -8.48 -5.46
CA ILE A 4 -6.57 -8.45 -4.86
C ILE A 4 -6.94 -6.99 -4.64
N VAL A 5 -8.20 -6.63 -4.99
CA VAL A 5 -8.73 -5.29 -4.75
C VAL A 5 -9.69 -5.33 -3.56
N LYS A 6 -9.49 -4.44 -2.61
CA LYS A 6 -10.31 -4.31 -1.40
C LYS A 6 -10.48 -2.85 -1.03
N THR A 7 -11.58 -2.51 -0.40
CA THR A 7 -11.71 -1.20 0.24
C THR A 7 -11.13 -1.28 1.63
N ILE A 8 -10.20 -0.38 1.93
CA ILE A 8 -9.55 -0.26 3.23
C ILE A 8 -9.73 1.16 3.76
N GLN A 9 -9.12 1.50 4.88
CA GLN A 9 -9.08 2.87 5.36
C GLN A 9 -7.64 3.36 5.37
N ILE A 10 -7.45 4.59 4.91
CA ILE A 10 -6.17 5.30 5.00
C ILE A 10 -6.46 6.64 5.67
N GLU A 11 -5.82 6.91 6.79
CA GLU A 11 -5.99 8.16 7.55
C GLU A 11 -7.48 8.46 7.78
N ASP A 12 -8.24 7.45 8.19
CA ASP A 12 -9.67 7.53 8.48
C ASP A 12 -10.57 7.76 7.26
N GLN A 13 -10.04 7.60 6.05
CA GLN A 13 -10.82 7.75 4.83
C GLN A 13 -10.91 6.41 4.12
N PRO A 14 -12.07 6.07 3.54
CA PRO A 14 -12.16 4.86 2.73
C PRO A 14 -11.29 5.00 1.48
N ALA A 15 -10.63 3.91 1.11
CA ALA A 15 -9.69 3.91 -0.01
C ALA A 15 -9.77 2.57 -0.74
N VAL A 16 -9.85 2.64 -2.06
CA VAL A 16 -9.82 1.43 -2.90
C VAL A 16 -8.36 1.03 -3.05
N ALA A 17 -8.03 -0.14 -2.55
CA ALA A 17 -6.65 -0.63 -2.50
C ALA A 17 -6.46 -1.85 -3.39
N LEU A 18 -5.37 -1.83 -4.16
CA LEU A 18 -4.87 -3.00 -4.86
C LEU A 18 -3.72 -3.57 -4.05
N PHE A 19 -3.84 -4.84 -3.64
CA PHE A 19 -2.75 -5.57 -3.02
C PHE A 19 -2.00 -6.29 -4.13
N ASP A 20 -0.74 -5.93 -4.35
CA ASP A 20 0.04 -6.41 -5.49
C ASP A 20 1.45 -6.81 -5.02
N SER A 21 1.69 -8.11 -4.92
CA SER A 21 3.00 -8.62 -4.51
C SER A 21 4.10 -8.37 -5.53
N GLY A 22 3.73 -7.96 -6.74
CA GLY A 22 4.71 -7.59 -7.78
C GLY A 22 5.25 -6.17 -7.63
N ALA A 23 4.65 -5.33 -6.78
CA ALA A 23 5.16 -4.00 -6.48
C ALA A 23 5.98 -4.05 -5.19
N ILE A 24 7.06 -3.28 -5.12
CA ILE A 24 7.90 -3.24 -3.90
C ILE A 24 7.33 -2.25 -2.90
N TYR A 25 7.09 -1.02 -3.35
CA TYR A 25 6.62 0.04 -2.46
C TYR A 25 5.10 0.06 -2.38
N THR A 26 4.60 0.68 -1.31
CA THR A 26 3.20 1.05 -1.21
C THR A 26 3.05 2.48 -1.73
N TYR A 27 2.02 2.72 -2.52
CA TYR A 27 1.73 4.01 -3.13
C TYR A 27 0.39 4.49 -2.65
N VAL A 28 0.24 5.80 -2.48
CA VAL A 28 -1.01 6.40 -2.04
C VAL A 28 -1.27 7.68 -2.84
N ARG A 29 -2.53 7.91 -3.20
CA ARG A 29 -2.86 9.16 -3.89
C ARG A 29 -2.58 10.33 -2.97
N SER A 30 -1.91 11.33 -3.52
CA SER A 30 -1.47 12.51 -2.75
C SER A 30 -2.61 13.18 -1.99
N LEU A 31 -3.81 13.18 -2.56
CA LEU A 31 -4.95 13.84 -1.94
C LEU A 31 -5.38 13.22 -0.61
N LEU A 32 -5.05 11.94 -0.36
CA LEU A 32 -5.38 11.27 0.90
C LEU A 32 -4.40 11.61 2.02
N VAL A 33 -3.24 12.15 1.68
CA VAL A 33 -2.14 12.33 2.63
C VAL A 33 -1.59 13.77 2.63
N ARG A 34 -2.42 14.74 2.24
CA ARG A 34 -2.00 16.15 2.15
C ARG A 34 -1.43 16.68 3.45
N GLU A 35 -2.01 16.27 4.57
CA GLU A 35 -1.64 16.79 5.89
C GLU A 35 -0.44 16.08 6.50
N LEU A 36 0.04 15.00 5.88
CA LEU A 36 1.12 14.21 6.45
C LEU A 36 2.48 14.80 6.10
N PRO A 37 3.42 14.78 7.06
CA PRO A 37 4.79 15.19 6.79
C PRO A 37 5.44 14.33 5.71
N ARG A 38 6.31 14.96 4.91
CA ARG A 38 7.09 14.28 3.88
C ARG A 38 8.54 14.14 4.33
N ARG A 39 9.13 13.04 3.93
CA ARG A 39 10.57 12.83 4.10
C ARG A 39 11.20 12.68 2.73
N ALA A 40 12.25 13.44 2.47
CA ALA A 40 12.95 13.37 1.20
C ALA A 40 13.67 12.03 1.04
N MET A 41 13.59 11.47 -0.15
CA MET A 41 14.38 10.30 -0.55
C MET A 41 15.54 10.81 -1.42
N ILE A 42 16.74 10.75 -0.88
CA ILE A 42 17.95 11.27 -1.53
C ILE A 42 19.00 10.18 -1.59
N PRO A 43 19.47 9.78 -2.77
CA PRO A 43 18.98 10.20 -4.09
C PRO A 43 17.60 9.62 -4.39
N SER A 44 16.92 10.20 -5.36
CA SER A 44 15.60 9.71 -5.78
C SER A 44 15.71 8.34 -6.45
N VAL A 45 14.58 7.65 -6.55
CA VAL A 45 14.48 6.34 -7.19
C VAL A 45 13.50 6.44 -8.36
N HIS A 46 13.82 5.79 -9.47
CA HIS A 46 12.94 5.73 -10.62
C HIS A 46 12.24 4.38 -10.66
N ILE A 47 10.92 4.42 -10.81
CA ILE A 47 10.05 3.24 -10.77
C ILE A 47 9.20 3.22 -12.04
N ALA A 48 9.03 2.05 -12.63
CA ALA A 48 8.02 1.84 -13.66
C ALA A 48 6.76 1.32 -12.97
N LEU A 49 5.68 2.10 -13.03
CA LEU A 49 4.42 1.74 -12.40
C LEU A 49 3.30 1.84 -13.41
N GLY A 50 2.69 0.69 -13.75
CA GLY A 50 1.61 0.65 -14.71
C GLY A 50 1.98 1.21 -16.07
N GLY A 51 3.22 0.98 -16.52
CA GLY A 51 3.72 1.47 -17.81
C GLY A 51 4.15 2.94 -17.80
N ARG A 52 4.17 3.58 -16.63
CA ARG A 52 4.62 4.97 -16.48
C ARG A 52 5.91 5.01 -15.67
N ASP A 53 6.80 5.94 -16.04
CA ASP A 53 8.00 6.20 -15.26
C ASP A 53 7.67 7.22 -14.18
N ILE A 54 7.96 6.86 -12.94
CA ILE A 54 7.72 7.70 -11.78
C ILE A 54 9.03 7.90 -11.05
N GLU A 55 9.34 9.14 -10.72
CA GLU A 55 10.47 9.46 -9.88
C GLU A 55 9.98 9.61 -8.44
N VAL A 56 10.48 8.74 -7.55
CA VAL A 56 10.15 8.78 -6.13
C VAL A 56 11.12 9.71 -5.43
N ARG A 57 10.64 10.85 -5.00
CA ARG A 57 11.45 11.89 -4.35
C ARG A 57 11.19 12.03 -2.87
N GLU A 58 10.07 11.52 -2.40
CA GLU A 58 9.69 11.65 -1.01
C GLU A 58 8.80 10.50 -0.57
N LEU A 59 8.77 10.30 0.73
CA LEU A 59 7.95 9.29 1.39
C LEU A 59 7.14 9.95 2.50
N CYS A 60 6.06 9.31 2.88
CA CYS A 60 5.33 9.63 4.10
C CYS A 60 5.01 8.33 4.84
N PHE A 61 4.53 8.45 6.08
CA PHE A 61 4.02 7.31 6.83
C PHE A 61 2.51 7.45 6.91
N VAL A 62 1.81 6.37 6.60
CA VAL A 62 0.36 6.34 6.67
C VAL A 62 -0.09 5.38 7.77
N GLN A 63 -1.23 5.69 8.38
CA GLN A 63 -1.94 4.81 9.28
C GLN A 63 -3.23 4.40 8.59
N GLY A 64 -3.65 3.17 8.78
CA GLY A 64 -4.88 2.73 8.16
C GLY A 64 -5.44 1.50 8.85
N LYS A 65 -6.50 0.96 8.26
CA LYS A 65 -7.14 -0.26 8.72
C LYS A 65 -7.46 -1.16 7.54
N ILE A 66 -7.13 -2.43 7.69
CA ILE A 66 -7.50 -3.47 6.73
C ILE A 66 -8.43 -4.43 7.47
N GLU A 67 -9.69 -4.54 7.02
CA GLU A 67 -10.70 -5.35 7.70
C GLU A 67 -10.76 -5.05 9.20
N GLY A 68 -10.69 -3.77 9.55
CA GLY A 68 -10.73 -3.31 10.93
C GLY A 68 -9.44 -3.44 11.72
N LEU A 69 -8.38 -3.96 11.13
CA LEU A 69 -7.09 -4.16 11.80
C LEU A 69 -6.13 -3.02 11.47
N ASP A 70 -5.55 -2.43 12.49
CA ASP A 70 -4.68 -1.26 12.33
C ASP A 70 -3.32 -1.63 11.77
N PHE A 71 -2.81 -0.78 10.87
CA PHE A 71 -1.46 -0.91 10.36
C PHE A 71 -0.85 0.46 10.11
N ILE A 72 0.46 0.51 10.05
CA ILE A 72 1.22 1.67 9.59
C ILE A 72 2.15 1.22 8.47
N SER A 73 2.49 2.12 7.58
CA SER A 73 3.38 1.80 6.47
C SER A 73 4.04 3.05 5.92
N GLU A 74 5.27 2.87 5.42
CA GLU A 74 5.81 3.84 4.48
C GLU A 74 4.93 3.85 3.23
N ALA A 75 4.79 5.01 2.63
CA ALA A 75 4.05 5.13 1.39
C ALA A 75 4.67 6.22 0.50
N VAL A 76 4.57 6.00 -0.80
CA VAL A 76 4.98 6.98 -1.81
C VAL A 76 3.76 7.73 -2.25
N PRO A 77 3.66 9.05 -1.96
CA PRO A 77 2.51 9.83 -2.45
C PRO A 77 2.69 10.12 -3.94
N ILE A 78 1.65 9.83 -4.71
CA ILE A 78 1.61 10.13 -6.14
C ILE A 78 0.22 10.62 -6.49
N ASP A 79 0.10 11.35 -7.61
CA ASP A 79 -1.17 11.96 -7.98
C ASP A 79 -2.17 10.93 -8.49
N GLU A 80 -1.69 9.94 -9.22
CA GLU A 80 -2.54 8.94 -9.85
C GLU A 80 -1.85 7.58 -9.84
N ILE A 81 -2.60 6.53 -9.43
CA ILE A 81 -2.09 5.16 -9.42
C ILE A 81 -2.54 4.41 -10.68
N GLY A 82 -3.81 4.50 -11.00
CA GLY A 82 -4.41 3.80 -12.12
C GLY A 82 -5.74 3.17 -11.76
N HIS A 83 -6.16 2.19 -12.56
CA HIS A 83 -7.44 1.50 -12.38
C HIS A 83 -7.22 0.00 -12.33
N ALA A 84 -8.07 -0.68 -11.58
CA ALA A 84 -8.16 -2.12 -11.57
C ALA A 84 -9.60 -2.52 -11.30
N ASP A 85 -10.08 -3.55 -12.00
CA ASP A 85 -11.44 -4.07 -11.86
C ASP A 85 -12.51 -2.98 -11.98
N GLY A 86 -12.28 -2.00 -12.88
CA GLY A 86 -13.22 -0.91 -13.12
C GLY A 86 -13.19 0.20 -12.08
N HIS A 87 -12.28 0.15 -11.11
CA HIS A 87 -12.17 1.16 -10.05
C HIS A 87 -10.88 1.94 -10.17
N GLU A 88 -10.96 3.25 -9.92
CA GLU A 88 -9.76 4.04 -9.73
C GLU A 88 -9.13 3.66 -8.39
N LEU A 89 -7.83 3.43 -8.40
CA LEU A 89 -7.11 3.00 -7.21
C LEU A 89 -6.67 4.20 -6.39
N ASP A 90 -6.90 4.13 -5.09
CA ASP A 90 -6.44 5.14 -4.13
C ASP A 90 -5.13 4.74 -3.48
N VAL A 91 -4.88 3.43 -3.39
CA VAL A 91 -3.72 2.86 -2.72
C VAL A 91 -3.26 1.63 -3.49
N LEU A 92 -1.95 1.43 -3.54
CA LEU A 92 -1.38 0.16 -3.98
C LEU A 92 -0.51 -0.35 -2.85
N ILE A 93 -0.89 -1.47 -2.26
CA ILE A 93 -0.13 -2.09 -1.16
C ILE A 93 0.90 -3.02 -1.78
N GLY A 94 2.16 -2.69 -1.59
CA GLY A 94 3.26 -3.45 -2.17
C GLY A 94 3.86 -4.49 -1.23
N ALA A 95 4.88 -5.18 -1.73
CA ALA A 95 5.48 -6.31 -1.03
C ALA A 95 6.09 -5.93 0.33
N ARG A 96 6.70 -4.76 0.44
CA ARG A 96 7.33 -4.36 1.71
C ARG A 96 6.33 -4.24 2.85
N THR A 97 5.16 -3.65 2.56
CA THR A 97 4.10 -3.56 3.57
C THR A 97 3.55 -4.95 3.89
N MET A 98 3.33 -5.76 2.87
CA MET A 98 2.81 -7.11 3.10
C MET A 98 3.79 -7.98 3.89
N GLU A 99 5.08 -7.87 3.62
CA GLU A 99 6.09 -8.61 4.38
C GLU A 99 6.16 -8.12 5.82
N GLN A 100 6.11 -6.81 6.03
CA GLN A 100 6.16 -6.24 7.38
C GLN A 100 5.05 -6.79 8.26
N TRP A 101 3.85 -6.95 7.73
CA TRP A 101 2.68 -7.38 8.49
C TRP A 101 2.30 -8.84 8.24
N GLU A 102 3.12 -9.57 7.48
CA GLU A 102 2.86 -10.96 7.11
C GLU A 102 1.50 -11.14 6.45
N ILE A 103 1.14 -10.18 5.59
CA ILE A 103 -0.09 -10.25 4.82
C ILE A 103 0.14 -11.18 3.64
N ARG A 104 -0.74 -12.15 3.45
CA ARG A 104 -0.67 -13.09 2.34
C ARG A 104 -1.94 -13.01 1.51
N LEU A 105 -1.76 -13.20 0.22
CA LEU A 105 -2.85 -13.14 -0.74
C LEU A 105 -3.26 -14.54 -1.14
N ASP A 106 -4.58 -14.79 -1.18
CA ASP A 106 -5.13 -15.98 -1.80
C ASP A 106 -5.92 -15.58 -3.04
N PRO A 107 -5.29 -15.58 -4.23
CA PRO A 107 -5.96 -15.12 -5.45
C PRO A 107 -7.13 -16.01 -5.85
N ARG A 108 -7.17 -17.26 -5.40
CA ARG A 108 -8.25 -18.16 -5.76
C ARG A 108 -9.57 -17.77 -5.10
N THR A 109 -9.50 -17.26 -3.87
CA THR A 109 -10.69 -16.89 -3.11
C THR A 109 -10.88 -15.38 -3.01
N GLY A 110 -9.86 -14.60 -3.38
CA GLY A 110 -9.87 -13.14 -3.17
C GLY A 110 -9.70 -12.76 -1.72
N ALA A 111 -9.26 -13.67 -0.87
CA ALA A 111 -9.11 -13.41 0.56
C ALA A 111 -7.70 -12.95 0.91
N LEU A 112 -7.61 -12.19 1.99
CA LEU A 112 -6.34 -11.80 2.60
C LEU A 112 -6.14 -12.61 3.86
N ASP A 113 -4.93 -13.15 4.04
CA ASP A 113 -4.53 -13.71 5.31
C ASP A 113 -3.92 -12.57 6.13
N LEU A 114 -4.62 -12.17 7.18
CA LEU A 114 -4.25 -11.04 8.03
C LEU A 114 -3.83 -11.48 9.43
N GLU A 115 -3.39 -12.71 9.58
CA GLU A 115 -3.05 -13.26 10.89
C GLU A 115 -1.94 -12.46 11.57
N GLY A 116 -0.95 -11.99 10.81
CA GLY A 116 0.11 -11.16 11.37
C GLY A 116 -0.42 -9.87 11.98
N LEU A 117 -1.36 -9.21 11.31
CA LEU A 117 -2.01 -8.01 11.84
C LEU A 117 -2.84 -8.31 13.08
N ARG A 118 -3.50 -9.44 13.11
CA ARG A 118 -4.35 -9.84 14.23
C ARG A 118 -3.52 -10.13 15.46
N ARG A 119 -2.45 -10.90 15.27
CA ARG A 119 -1.57 -11.34 16.34
C ARG A 119 -0.68 -10.21 16.88
N ARG A 120 -0.16 -9.38 15.98
CA ARG A 120 0.76 -8.26 16.26
C ARG A 120 1.97 -8.70 17.08
N GLU A 121 2.48 -9.88 16.80
CA GLU A 121 3.67 -10.44 17.43
C GLU A 121 4.54 -11.04 16.33
N PHE A 122 5.80 -10.63 16.32
CA PHE A 122 6.73 -11.02 15.26
C PHE A 122 8.04 -11.48 15.88
N THR A 123 8.61 -12.56 15.35
CA THR A 123 9.92 -13.03 15.76
C THR A 123 10.92 -12.57 14.70
N GLU A 124 11.87 -11.74 15.09
CA GLU A 124 12.83 -11.17 14.15
C GLU A 124 14.20 -11.79 14.24
N PHE A 125 14.49 -12.52 15.30
CA PHE A 125 15.83 -13.04 15.48
C PHE A 125 15.85 -14.29 16.33
#